data_6352a53834b3652cc38e03ca34e491c3
#
_entry.id   6352a53834b3652cc38e03ca34e491c3
#
_cell.length_a   1.000
_cell.length_b   1.000
_cell.length_c   1.000
_cell.angle_alpha   90.00
_cell.angle_beta   90.00
_cell.angle_gamma   90.00
#
_symmetry.space_group_name_H-M   'P 1'
#
loop_
_entity.id
_entity.type
_entity.pdbx_description
1 polymer ?
#
loop_
_entity_poly.entity_id
_entity_poly.type
_entity_poly.pdbx_seq_one_letter_code
_entity_poly.pdbx_strand_id
1 'polypeptide(L)'
;KAVDDFNINLTSGIYGLLGANGAGKTTLMRLLCNIQKPTSGEILLNGENIAEMGEAYRNLLGYLPQHFGYYPDFSALNFLLYFSALKGLDEKQARKKSEMLLEAVDLSTERNHKIRTFSGGMKQRLGIAQAMLNDPRILILDEPTAGLDPKERIRFRNLISAFSKNRIVILSTHIVSDVEFIAEEIIMMKSGRIINRGNPHEMASKIVGQVWECT
;
A
#
# COMPACT_ATOMS: atom_id res chain seq x y z
N LYS A 1 -0.12 -2.34 -24.04
CA LYS A 1 0.53 -1.36 -23.16
C LYS A 1 -0.25 -1.32 -21.86
N ALA A 2 0.36 -1.71 -20.74
CA ALA A 2 -0.36 -1.86 -19.48
C ALA A 2 -0.51 -0.52 -18.73
N VAL A 3 0.46 0.39 -18.90
CA VAL A 3 0.42 1.79 -18.44
C VAL A 3 0.80 2.65 -19.62
N ASP A 4 0.01 3.68 -19.91
CA ASP A 4 0.15 4.51 -21.09
C ASP A 4 -0.10 5.97 -20.75
N ASP A 5 0.88 6.83 -21.02
CA ASP A 5 0.81 8.27 -20.78
C ASP A 5 0.32 8.65 -19.36
N PHE A 6 0.98 8.06 -18.36
CA PHE A 6 0.67 8.28 -16.96
C PHE A 6 1.59 9.37 -16.40
N ASN A 7 1.06 10.58 -16.21
CA ASN A 7 1.79 11.73 -15.70
C ASN A 7 1.13 12.26 -14.42
N ILE A 8 1.86 12.27 -13.31
CA ILE A 8 1.38 12.74 -12.02
C ILE A 8 2.52 13.20 -11.13
N ASN A 9 2.25 14.23 -10.32
CA ASN A 9 3.10 14.62 -9.20
C ASN A 9 2.37 14.31 -7.89
N LEU A 10 3.07 13.66 -6.97
CA LEU A 10 2.55 13.28 -5.65
C LEU A 10 3.38 13.96 -4.56
N THR A 11 2.70 14.44 -3.53
CA THR A 11 3.29 14.93 -2.28
C THR A 11 2.91 14.00 -1.12
N SER A 12 3.29 14.30 0.11
CA SER A 12 2.82 13.52 1.26
C SER A 12 1.29 13.54 1.32
N GLY A 13 0.68 12.36 1.49
CA GLY A 13 -0.77 12.18 1.50
C GLY A 13 -1.17 10.75 1.12
N ILE A 14 -2.46 10.45 1.16
CA ILE A 14 -3.03 9.15 0.76
C ILE A 14 -3.68 9.28 -0.61
N TYR A 15 -3.23 8.47 -1.55
CA TYR A 15 -3.71 8.41 -2.93
C TYR A 15 -4.40 7.07 -3.20
N GLY A 16 -5.69 7.14 -3.52
CA GLY A 16 -6.49 5.98 -3.92
C GLY A 16 -6.37 5.72 -5.43
N LEU A 17 -5.75 4.63 -5.84
CA LEU A 17 -5.67 4.20 -7.23
C LEU A 17 -6.86 3.29 -7.55
N LEU A 18 -7.91 3.84 -8.11
CA LEU A 18 -9.17 3.15 -8.38
C LEU A 18 -9.28 2.70 -9.85
N GLY A 19 -9.74 1.50 -10.07
CA GLY A 19 -9.99 0.98 -11.43
C GLY A 19 -10.34 -0.49 -11.44
N ALA A 20 -10.99 -0.95 -12.51
CA ALA A 20 -11.33 -2.35 -12.69
C ALA A 20 -10.08 -3.25 -12.80
N ASN A 21 -10.29 -4.55 -12.69
CA ASN A 21 -9.21 -5.52 -12.95
C ASN A 21 -8.72 -5.35 -14.40
N GLY A 22 -7.39 -5.38 -14.58
CA GLY A 22 -6.77 -5.12 -15.87
C GLY A 22 -6.59 -3.64 -16.25
N ALA A 23 -7.00 -2.69 -15.39
CA ALA A 23 -6.79 -1.25 -15.64
C ALA A 23 -5.31 -0.80 -15.64
N GLY A 24 -4.38 -1.65 -15.17
CA GLY A 24 -2.95 -1.36 -15.12
C GLY A 24 -2.42 -1.02 -13.72
N LYS A 25 -3.27 -1.07 -12.67
CA LYS A 25 -2.90 -0.70 -11.29
C LYS A 25 -1.67 -1.45 -10.77
N THR A 26 -1.70 -2.79 -10.78
CA THR A 26 -0.56 -3.62 -10.32
C THR A 26 0.71 -3.37 -11.13
N THR A 27 0.59 -3.12 -12.45
CA THR A 27 1.74 -2.78 -13.28
C THR A 27 2.33 -1.44 -12.84
N LEU A 28 1.50 -0.42 -12.61
CA LEU A 28 1.96 0.86 -12.09
C LEU A 28 2.64 0.70 -10.72
N MET A 29 2.04 -0.10 -9.80
CA MET A 29 2.66 -0.37 -8.50
C MET A 29 4.04 -1.01 -8.64
N ARG A 30 4.20 -1.97 -9.56
CA ARG A 30 5.51 -2.61 -9.83
C ARG A 30 6.53 -1.65 -10.44
N LEU A 31 6.12 -0.72 -11.27
CA LEU A 31 6.97 0.36 -11.79
C LEU A 31 7.42 1.28 -10.66
N LEU A 32 6.50 1.72 -9.81
CA LEU A 32 6.79 2.56 -8.64
C LEU A 32 7.68 1.83 -7.61
N CYS A 33 7.57 0.52 -7.48
CA CYS A 33 8.45 -0.28 -6.62
C CYS A 33 9.83 -0.56 -7.26
N ASN A 34 10.10 -0.06 -8.46
CA ASN A 34 11.30 -0.36 -9.25
C ASN A 34 11.54 -1.88 -9.46
N ILE A 35 10.43 -2.67 -9.47
CA ILE A 35 10.43 -4.11 -9.80
C ILE A 35 10.41 -4.30 -11.32
N GLN A 36 9.76 -3.37 -12.04
CA GLN A 36 9.74 -3.31 -13.49
C GLN A 36 10.29 -1.95 -13.94
N LYS A 37 10.94 -1.93 -15.10
CA LYS A 37 11.38 -0.69 -15.74
C LYS A 37 10.30 -0.20 -16.70
N PRO A 38 10.06 1.12 -16.81
CA PRO A 38 9.19 1.67 -17.84
C PRO A 38 9.82 1.45 -19.22
N THR A 39 8.98 1.20 -20.25
CA THR A 39 9.43 1.12 -21.66
C THR A 39 9.84 2.50 -22.18
N SER A 40 9.21 3.56 -21.69
CA SER A 40 9.51 4.96 -21.99
C SER A 40 9.07 5.83 -20.82
N GLY A 41 9.62 7.05 -20.70
CA GLY A 41 9.41 7.93 -19.57
C GLY A 41 10.27 7.55 -18.37
N GLU A 42 10.07 8.26 -17.28
CA GLU A 42 10.88 8.12 -16.06
C GLU A 42 10.01 8.31 -14.81
N ILE A 43 10.50 7.81 -13.69
CA ILE A 43 9.88 8.01 -12.37
C ILE A 43 10.92 8.70 -11.51
N LEU A 44 10.57 9.87 -11.01
CA LEU A 44 11.47 10.71 -10.24
C LEU A 44 11.04 10.80 -8.77
N LEU A 45 12.01 10.76 -7.88
CA LEU A 45 11.86 11.12 -6.47
C LEU A 45 12.74 12.34 -6.18
N ASN A 46 12.11 13.49 -5.90
CA ASN A 46 12.82 14.76 -5.68
C ASN A 46 13.77 15.15 -6.84
N GLY A 47 13.41 14.83 -8.07
CA GLY A 47 14.21 15.12 -9.28
C GLY A 47 15.22 14.05 -9.64
N GLU A 48 15.43 13.01 -8.84
CA GLU A 48 16.33 11.89 -9.13
C GLU A 48 15.57 10.68 -9.66
N ASN A 49 16.11 10.02 -10.68
CA ASN A 49 15.46 8.83 -11.25
C ASN A 49 15.58 7.64 -10.28
N ILE A 50 14.43 7.06 -9.90
CA ILE A 50 14.38 5.95 -8.95
C ILE A 50 15.16 4.71 -9.41
N ALA A 51 15.33 4.53 -10.73
CA ALA A 51 16.11 3.42 -11.27
C ALA A 51 17.61 3.57 -10.98
N GLU A 52 18.10 4.81 -10.89
CA GLU A 52 19.49 5.16 -10.61
C GLU A 52 19.78 5.18 -9.11
N MET A 53 18.79 5.55 -8.28
CA MET A 53 18.90 5.57 -6.82
C MET A 53 19.18 4.19 -6.22
N GLY A 54 18.73 3.12 -6.87
CA GLY A 54 19.02 1.74 -6.46
C GLY A 54 18.58 1.41 -5.04
N GLU A 55 19.54 1.11 -4.15
CA GLU A 55 19.28 0.75 -2.75
C GLU A 55 18.73 1.93 -1.94
N ALA A 56 19.18 3.15 -2.19
CA ALA A 56 18.71 4.35 -1.50
C ALA A 56 17.19 4.51 -1.67
N TYR A 57 16.65 4.28 -2.88
CA TYR A 57 15.22 4.29 -3.11
C TYR A 57 14.50 3.15 -2.36
N ARG A 58 15.03 1.91 -2.43
CA ARG A 58 14.41 0.75 -1.76
C ARG A 58 14.33 0.93 -0.24
N ASN A 59 15.27 1.64 0.36
CA ASN A 59 15.25 1.96 1.79
C ASN A 59 14.13 2.94 2.18
N LEU A 60 13.66 3.75 1.23
CA LEU A 60 12.53 4.69 1.43
C LEU A 60 11.18 4.04 1.12
N LEU A 61 11.16 2.79 0.61
CA LEU A 61 9.96 2.13 0.11
C LEU A 61 9.47 1.05 1.07
N GLY A 62 8.17 1.09 1.39
CA GLY A 62 7.39 -0.01 1.93
C GLY A 62 6.43 -0.54 0.87
N TYR A 63 6.38 -1.85 0.70
CA TYR A 63 5.51 -2.47 -0.28
C TYR A 63 4.75 -3.66 0.29
N LEU A 64 3.44 -3.65 0.15
CA LEU A 64 2.55 -4.77 0.40
C LEU A 64 1.93 -5.21 -0.93
N PRO A 65 2.36 -6.34 -1.51
CA PRO A 65 1.79 -6.87 -2.75
C PRO A 65 0.41 -7.49 -2.51
N GLN A 66 -0.40 -7.60 -3.56
CA GLN A 66 -1.72 -8.24 -3.53
C GLN A 66 -1.66 -9.66 -2.94
N HIS A 67 -0.65 -10.43 -3.30
CA HIS A 67 -0.37 -11.75 -2.74
C HIS A 67 0.83 -11.64 -1.83
N PHE A 68 0.56 -11.42 -0.56
CA PHE A 68 1.57 -11.34 0.48
C PHE A 68 2.14 -12.73 0.78
N GLY A 69 3.41 -12.93 0.44
CA GLY A 69 4.15 -14.16 0.74
C GLY A 69 4.60 -14.21 2.20
N TYR A 70 4.36 -15.32 2.88
CA TYR A 70 4.79 -15.55 4.26
C TYR A 70 5.28 -16.98 4.46
N TYR A 71 6.03 -17.19 5.54
CA TYR A 71 6.48 -18.52 5.98
C TYR A 71 5.47 -19.08 6.99
N PRO A 72 4.68 -20.11 6.65
CA PRO A 72 3.54 -20.56 7.47
C PRO A 72 3.93 -20.99 8.90
N ASP A 73 5.13 -21.51 9.07
CA ASP A 73 5.65 -22.02 10.35
C ASP A 73 6.42 -20.97 11.17
N PHE A 74 6.66 -19.78 10.62
CA PHE A 74 7.22 -18.68 11.39
C PHE A 74 6.16 -18.12 12.35
N SER A 75 6.58 -17.66 13.51
CA SER A 75 5.77 -16.76 14.31
C SER A 75 5.79 -15.35 13.69
N ALA A 76 4.78 -14.52 14.04
CA ALA A 76 4.75 -13.14 13.55
C ALA A 76 6.03 -12.36 13.91
N LEU A 77 6.52 -12.54 15.13
CA LEU A 77 7.76 -11.89 15.57
C LEU A 77 8.97 -12.40 14.75
N ASN A 78 9.13 -13.72 14.61
CA ASN A 78 10.24 -14.28 13.83
C ASN A 78 10.21 -13.84 12.37
N PHE A 79 9.01 -13.70 11.79
CA PHE A 79 8.81 -13.18 10.45
C PHE A 79 9.32 -11.74 10.31
N LEU A 80 8.97 -10.86 11.24
CA LEU A 80 9.45 -9.48 11.21
C LEU A 80 10.96 -9.38 11.47
N LEU A 81 11.49 -10.18 12.40
CA LEU A 81 12.95 -10.23 12.66
C LEU A 81 13.73 -10.70 11.43
N TYR A 82 13.23 -11.72 10.73
CA TYR A 82 13.84 -12.20 9.48
C TYR A 82 13.90 -11.09 8.42
N PHE A 83 12.79 -10.38 8.18
CA PHE A 83 12.78 -9.27 7.23
C PHE A 83 13.59 -8.06 7.70
N SER A 84 13.67 -7.82 9.00
CA SER A 84 14.54 -6.79 9.56
C SER A 84 16.01 -7.07 9.28
N ALA A 85 16.45 -8.33 9.43
CA ALA A 85 17.81 -8.76 9.09
C ALA A 85 18.11 -8.57 7.59
N LEU A 86 17.17 -8.94 6.70
CA LEU A 86 17.32 -8.72 5.26
C LEU A 86 17.41 -7.22 4.89
N LYS A 87 16.87 -6.34 5.73
CA LYS A 87 16.93 -4.89 5.57
C LYS A 87 18.14 -4.26 6.28
N GLY A 88 19.00 -5.04 6.89
CA GLY A 88 20.24 -4.57 7.53
C GLY A 88 20.04 -3.92 8.90
N LEU A 89 18.88 -4.11 9.56
CA LEU A 89 18.70 -3.65 10.94
C LEU A 89 19.52 -4.52 11.90
N ASP A 90 20.18 -3.89 12.88
CA ASP A 90 20.81 -4.64 13.96
C ASP A 90 19.75 -5.36 14.84
N GLU A 91 20.15 -6.44 15.51
CA GLU A 91 19.25 -7.33 16.24
C GLU A 91 18.42 -6.59 17.31
N LYS A 92 19.03 -5.67 18.06
CA LYS A 92 18.35 -4.93 19.13
C LYS A 92 17.31 -3.95 18.57
N GLN A 93 17.67 -3.24 17.51
CA GLN A 93 16.75 -2.32 16.80
C GLN A 93 15.64 -3.12 16.11
N ALA A 94 15.96 -4.23 15.46
CA ALA A 94 15.02 -5.12 14.80
C ALA A 94 13.96 -5.63 15.77
N ARG A 95 14.35 -6.13 16.95
CA ARG A 95 13.40 -6.60 17.95
C ARG A 95 12.49 -5.49 18.46
N LYS A 96 13.07 -4.35 18.88
CA LYS A 96 12.30 -3.20 19.35
C LYS A 96 11.29 -2.73 18.29
N LYS A 97 11.73 -2.57 17.05
CA LYS A 97 10.89 -2.12 15.93
C LYS A 97 9.78 -3.14 15.62
N SER A 98 10.11 -4.43 15.60
CA SER A 98 9.13 -5.50 15.35
C SER A 98 8.05 -5.55 16.43
N GLU A 99 8.40 -5.43 17.69
CA GLU A 99 7.43 -5.42 18.80
C GLU A 99 6.53 -4.19 18.73
N MET A 100 7.09 -2.99 18.48
CA MET A 100 6.30 -1.78 18.27
C MET A 100 5.34 -1.89 17.08
N LEU A 101 5.79 -2.48 15.97
CA LEU A 101 4.93 -2.65 14.80
C LEU A 101 3.83 -3.68 15.04
N LEU A 102 4.12 -4.79 15.74
CA LEU A 102 3.09 -5.77 16.13
C LEU A 102 2.03 -5.15 17.04
N GLU A 103 2.44 -4.25 17.93
CA GLU A 103 1.50 -3.48 18.74
C GLU A 103 0.65 -2.54 17.87
N ALA A 104 1.28 -1.76 17.00
CA ALA A 104 0.60 -0.82 16.11
C ALA A 104 -0.43 -1.48 15.18
N VAL A 105 -0.21 -2.75 14.78
CA VAL A 105 -1.12 -3.51 13.94
C VAL A 105 -2.05 -4.45 14.72
N ASP A 106 -2.12 -4.33 16.05
CA ASP A 106 -2.98 -5.14 16.94
C ASP A 106 -2.72 -6.66 16.78
N LEU A 107 -1.43 -7.04 16.86
CA LEU A 107 -0.97 -8.43 16.82
C LEU A 107 0.01 -8.78 17.96
N SER A 108 0.03 -7.99 19.05
CA SER A 108 0.95 -8.21 20.17
C SER A 108 0.71 -9.54 20.87
N THR A 109 -0.56 -9.92 21.05
CA THR A 109 -0.95 -11.18 21.71
C THR A 109 -0.62 -12.40 20.86
N GLU A 110 -0.62 -12.24 19.53
CA GLU A 110 -0.33 -13.29 18.55
C GLU A 110 1.14 -13.34 18.11
N ARG A 111 2.01 -12.50 18.69
CA ARG A 111 3.41 -12.37 18.24
C ARG A 111 4.18 -13.66 18.15
N ASN A 112 3.86 -14.63 19.02
CA ASN A 112 4.53 -15.95 19.08
C ASN A 112 3.74 -17.05 18.35
N HIS A 113 2.51 -16.76 17.84
CA HIS A 113 1.70 -17.72 17.13
C HIS A 113 2.19 -17.87 15.68
N LYS A 114 2.06 -19.09 15.13
CA LYS A 114 2.45 -19.40 13.75
C LYS A 114 1.51 -18.71 12.76
N ILE A 115 2.07 -18.11 11.71
CA ILE A 115 1.31 -17.35 10.71
C ILE A 115 0.26 -18.21 10.00
N ARG A 116 0.45 -19.52 9.90
CA ARG A 116 -0.57 -20.44 9.34
C ARG A 116 -1.91 -20.39 10.08
N THR A 117 -1.92 -20.00 11.36
CA THR A 117 -3.14 -19.89 12.18
C THR A 117 -3.84 -18.53 12.06
N PHE A 118 -3.24 -17.57 11.33
CA PHE A 118 -3.76 -16.23 11.19
C PHE A 118 -4.94 -16.17 10.22
N SER A 119 -5.93 -15.34 10.55
CA SER A 119 -6.99 -14.94 9.62
C SER A 119 -6.42 -14.13 8.45
N GLY A 120 -7.21 -13.92 7.39
CA GLY A 120 -6.84 -13.06 6.28
C GLY A 120 -6.47 -11.64 6.74
N GLY A 121 -7.29 -11.04 7.60
CA GLY A 121 -7.03 -9.72 8.16
C GLY A 121 -5.77 -9.65 9.01
N MET A 122 -5.50 -10.66 9.84
CA MET A 122 -4.24 -10.74 10.61
C MET A 122 -3.01 -10.83 9.69
N LYS A 123 -3.09 -11.60 8.61
CA LYS A 123 -2.00 -11.69 7.62
C LYS A 123 -1.77 -10.35 6.93
N GLN A 124 -2.81 -9.66 6.52
CA GLN A 124 -2.69 -8.34 5.90
C GLN A 124 -2.08 -7.31 6.86
N ARG A 125 -2.50 -7.30 8.13
CA ARG A 125 -1.92 -6.43 9.17
C ARG A 125 -0.44 -6.75 9.42
N LEU A 126 -0.06 -8.03 9.44
CA LEU A 126 1.35 -8.43 9.51
C LEU A 126 2.15 -7.97 8.28
N GLY A 127 1.55 -8.03 7.09
CA GLY A 127 2.17 -7.54 5.85
C GLY A 127 2.42 -6.04 5.88
N ILE A 128 1.49 -5.23 6.44
CA ILE A 128 1.75 -3.80 6.66
C ILE A 128 2.90 -3.61 7.65
N ALA A 129 2.92 -4.33 8.77
CA ALA A 129 4.02 -4.25 9.74
C ALA A 129 5.37 -4.53 9.06
N GLN A 130 5.44 -5.53 8.20
CA GLN A 130 6.63 -5.84 7.41
C GLN A 130 7.01 -4.70 6.45
N ALA A 131 6.03 -4.09 5.77
CA ALA A 131 6.27 -2.96 4.88
C ALA A 131 6.81 -1.71 5.62
N MET A 132 6.47 -1.57 6.90
CA MET A 132 6.84 -0.43 7.78
C MET A 132 8.18 -0.61 8.52
N LEU A 133 8.91 -1.71 8.34
CA LEU A 133 10.14 -2.00 9.08
C LEU A 133 11.22 -0.92 8.95
N ASN A 134 11.42 -0.36 7.75
CA ASN A 134 12.43 0.71 7.51
C ASN A 134 11.92 2.12 7.77
N ASP A 135 10.73 2.29 8.30
CA ASP A 135 10.09 3.62 8.39
C ASP A 135 10.00 4.34 7.03
N PRO A 136 9.35 3.72 6.03
CA PRO A 136 9.38 4.18 4.65
C PRO A 136 8.76 5.56 4.49
N ARG A 137 9.26 6.34 3.53
CA ARG A 137 8.63 7.60 3.08
C ARG A 137 7.54 7.37 2.04
N ILE A 138 7.61 6.25 1.34
CA ILE A 138 6.64 5.84 0.31
C ILE A 138 6.10 4.47 0.69
N LEU A 139 4.78 4.37 0.85
CA LEU A 139 4.08 3.12 1.18
C LEU A 139 3.15 2.75 0.02
N ILE A 140 3.40 1.62 -0.61
CA ILE A 140 2.63 1.11 -1.74
C ILE A 140 1.88 -0.14 -1.31
N LEU A 141 0.55 -0.14 -1.48
CA LEU A 141 -0.36 -1.18 -1.04
C LEU A 141 -1.22 -1.65 -2.22
N ASP A 142 -0.99 -2.86 -2.71
CA ASP A 142 -1.69 -3.38 -3.88
C ASP A 142 -2.86 -4.28 -3.45
N GLU A 143 -4.11 -3.81 -3.65
CA GLU A 143 -5.38 -4.47 -3.29
C GLU A 143 -5.39 -4.99 -1.83
N PRO A 144 -4.96 -4.21 -0.82
CA PRO A 144 -4.68 -4.72 0.51
C PRO A 144 -5.93 -5.13 1.31
N THR A 145 -7.11 -4.72 0.87
CA THR A 145 -8.41 -5.01 1.50
C THR A 145 -9.16 -6.15 0.80
N ALA A 146 -8.60 -6.72 -0.26
CA ALA A 146 -9.21 -7.80 -1.00
C ALA A 146 -9.47 -9.03 -0.09
N GLY A 147 -10.72 -9.53 -0.10
CA GLY A 147 -11.10 -10.69 0.71
C GLY A 147 -11.27 -10.44 2.21
N LEU A 148 -11.16 -9.19 2.68
CA LEU A 148 -11.42 -8.82 4.05
C LEU A 148 -12.93 -8.61 4.29
N ASP A 149 -13.39 -9.00 5.49
CA ASP A 149 -14.73 -8.64 5.94
C ASP A 149 -14.86 -7.13 6.23
N PRO A 150 -16.08 -6.56 6.34
CA PRO A 150 -16.28 -5.13 6.54
C PRO A 150 -15.59 -4.57 7.79
N LYS A 151 -15.53 -5.33 8.89
CA LYS A 151 -14.90 -4.91 10.14
C LYS A 151 -13.38 -4.82 9.99
N GLU A 152 -12.76 -5.79 9.35
CA GLU A 152 -11.32 -5.77 9.06
C GLU A 152 -10.95 -4.67 8.07
N ARG A 153 -11.83 -4.34 7.08
CA ARG A 153 -11.60 -3.20 6.18
C ARG A 153 -11.56 -1.87 6.94
N ILE A 154 -12.48 -1.66 7.90
CA ILE A 154 -12.47 -0.45 8.73
C ILE A 154 -11.18 -0.36 9.55
N ARG A 155 -10.78 -1.47 10.18
CA ARG A 155 -9.51 -1.53 10.93
C ARG A 155 -8.32 -1.19 10.04
N PHE A 156 -8.30 -1.76 8.85
CA PHE A 156 -7.23 -1.55 7.88
C PHE A 156 -7.14 -0.07 7.45
N ARG A 157 -8.28 0.57 7.14
CA ARG A 157 -8.32 2.00 6.81
C ARG A 157 -7.76 2.88 7.93
N ASN A 158 -8.17 2.62 9.18
CA ASN A 158 -7.67 3.34 10.35
C ASN A 158 -6.15 3.16 10.50
N LEU A 159 -5.65 1.97 10.26
CA LEU A 159 -4.22 1.67 10.29
C LEU A 159 -3.44 2.43 9.21
N ILE A 160 -3.95 2.47 7.98
CA ILE A 160 -3.36 3.25 6.89
C ILE A 160 -3.32 4.73 7.25
N SER A 161 -4.43 5.29 7.75
CA SER A 161 -4.48 6.69 8.19
C SER A 161 -3.46 6.99 9.29
N ALA A 162 -3.29 6.08 10.26
CA ALA A 162 -2.27 6.24 11.31
C ALA A 162 -0.83 6.22 10.75
N PHE A 163 -0.57 5.41 9.74
CA PHE A 163 0.75 5.31 9.11
C PHE A 163 1.03 6.34 8.00
N SER A 164 0.03 7.11 7.55
CA SER A 164 0.19 8.05 6.43
C SER A 164 0.96 9.33 6.76
N LYS A 165 1.08 9.68 8.05
CA LYS A 165 1.68 10.94 8.46
C LYS A 165 3.09 11.15 7.87
N ASN A 166 3.26 12.25 7.13
CA ASN A 166 4.49 12.62 6.42
C ASN A 166 4.98 11.56 5.40
N ARG A 167 4.07 10.79 4.81
CA ARG A 167 4.37 9.76 3.81
C ARG A 167 3.52 9.92 2.57
N ILE A 168 4.03 9.44 1.45
CA ILE A 168 3.24 9.18 0.25
C ILE A 168 2.69 7.77 0.39
N VAL A 169 1.38 7.63 0.49
CA VAL A 169 0.70 6.33 0.54
C VAL A 169 -0.09 6.14 -0.75
N ILE A 170 0.20 5.10 -1.49
CA ILE A 170 -0.54 4.74 -2.72
C ILE A 170 -1.24 3.41 -2.48
N LEU A 171 -2.56 3.43 -2.52
CA LEU A 171 -3.42 2.29 -2.25
C LEU A 171 -4.21 1.94 -3.51
N SER A 172 -3.98 0.76 -4.10
CA SER A 172 -4.81 0.30 -5.20
C SER A 172 -6.03 -0.45 -4.69
N THR A 173 -7.17 -0.22 -5.32
CA THR A 173 -8.41 -0.96 -5.05
C THR A 173 -9.39 -0.84 -6.23
N HIS A 174 -10.37 -1.73 -6.28
CA HIS A 174 -11.55 -1.61 -7.14
C HIS A 174 -12.81 -1.24 -6.33
N ILE A 175 -12.67 -1.00 -5.02
CA ILE A 175 -13.75 -0.73 -4.07
C ILE A 175 -13.66 0.73 -3.61
N VAL A 176 -14.64 1.52 -3.98
CA VAL A 176 -14.68 2.97 -3.68
C VAL A 176 -14.62 3.22 -2.18
N SER A 177 -15.42 2.48 -1.38
CA SER A 177 -15.49 2.65 0.07
C SER A 177 -14.18 2.39 0.81
N ASP A 178 -13.17 1.79 0.18
CA ASP A 178 -11.87 1.59 0.80
C ASP A 178 -11.02 2.87 0.82
N VAL A 179 -11.28 3.80 -0.10
CA VAL A 179 -10.46 5.01 -0.30
C VAL A 179 -11.23 6.31 -0.06
N GLU A 180 -12.54 6.36 -0.26
CA GLU A 180 -13.34 7.59 -0.20
C GLU A 180 -13.22 8.36 1.12
N PHE A 181 -12.98 7.66 2.23
CA PHE A 181 -12.89 8.27 3.56
C PHE A 181 -11.47 8.61 4.01
N ILE A 182 -10.45 8.06 3.34
CA ILE A 182 -9.06 8.23 3.78
C ILE A 182 -8.16 8.87 2.74
N ALA A 183 -8.51 8.78 1.45
CA ALA A 183 -7.71 9.35 0.38
C ALA A 183 -7.89 10.86 0.28
N GLU A 184 -6.80 11.58 0.16
CA GLU A 184 -6.80 13.01 -0.18
C GLU A 184 -7.15 13.20 -1.66
N GLU A 185 -6.70 12.28 -2.51
CA GLU A 185 -7.00 12.27 -3.93
C GLU A 185 -7.27 10.84 -4.41
N ILE A 186 -8.28 10.67 -5.26
CA ILE A 186 -8.55 9.44 -6.00
C ILE A 186 -8.08 9.62 -7.44
N ILE A 187 -7.31 8.64 -7.92
CA ILE A 187 -6.81 8.55 -9.29
C ILE A 187 -7.55 7.39 -9.96
N MET A 188 -8.43 7.69 -10.90
CA MET A 188 -9.20 6.67 -11.62
C MET A 188 -8.44 6.22 -12.87
N MET A 189 -8.19 4.92 -12.96
CA MET A 189 -7.51 4.29 -14.10
C MET A 189 -8.44 3.45 -14.96
N LYS A 190 -8.28 3.57 -16.26
CA LYS A 190 -8.89 2.68 -17.27
C LYS A 190 -7.92 2.46 -18.42
N SER A 191 -7.71 1.19 -18.78
CA SER A 191 -6.84 0.79 -19.92
C SER A 191 -5.45 1.45 -19.89
N GLY A 192 -4.84 1.50 -18.70
CA GLY A 192 -3.49 2.04 -18.49
C GLY A 192 -3.38 3.57 -18.40
N ARG A 193 -4.47 4.30 -18.50
CA ARG A 193 -4.48 5.78 -18.47
C ARG A 193 -5.26 6.31 -17.28
N ILE A 194 -4.93 7.51 -16.86
CA ILE A 194 -5.77 8.29 -15.92
C ILE A 194 -6.97 8.82 -16.71
N ILE A 195 -8.18 8.48 -16.25
CA ILE A 195 -9.42 9.00 -16.84
C ILE A 195 -10.04 10.12 -16.02
N ASN A 196 -9.77 10.15 -14.71
CA ASN A 196 -10.19 11.20 -13.82
C ASN A 196 -9.31 11.21 -12.57
N ARG A 197 -9.18 12.35 -11.91
CA ARG A 197 -8.53 12.45 -10.60
C ARG A 197 -9.13 13.65 -9.82
N GLY A 198 -9.10 13.56 -8.51
CA GLY A 198 -9.53 14.64 -7.65
C GLY A 198 -9.86 14.19 -6.23
N ASN A 199 -10.23 15.14 -5.40
CA ASN A 199 -10.70 14.87 -4.06
C ASN A 199 -12.01 14.05 -4.11
N PRO A 200 -12.19 13.02 -3.26
CA PRO A 200 -13.39 12.18 -3.26
C PRO A 200 -14.70 12.96 -3.19
N HIS A 201 -14.80 13.98 -2.33
CA HIS A 201 -16.00 14.81 -2.19
C HIS A 201 -16.31 15.63 -3.43
N GLU A 202 -15.30 16.20 -4.08
CA GLU A 202 -15.48 16.95 -5.33
C GLU A 202 -15.89 16.03 -6.49
N MET A 203 -15.35 14.82 -6.52
CA MET A 203 -15.71 13.84 -7.53
C MET A 203 -17.16 13.38 -7.35
N ALA A 204 -17.60 13.13 -6.13
CA ALA A 204 -18.99 12.78 -5.82
C ALA A 204 -19.95 13.94 -6.15
N SER A 205 -19.59 15.18 -5.86
CA SER A 205 -20.46 16.34 -6.12
C SER A 205 -20.73 16.58 -7.61
N LYS A 206 -19.81 16.22 -8.50
CA LYS A 206 -19.96 16.35 -9.96
C LYS A 206 -21.02 15.42 -10.56
N ILE A 207 -21.41 14.35 -9.87
CA ILE A 207 -22.41 13.38 -10.32
C ILE A 207 -23.74 13.50 -9.57
N VAL A 208 -23.86 14.44 -8.63
CA VAL A 208 -25.13 14.74 -7.97
C VAL A 208 -26.15 15.19 -9.01
N GLY A 209 -27.31 14.52 -9.06
CA GLY A 209 -28.36 14.75 -10.06
C GLY A 209 -28.19 14.04 -11.42
N GLN A 210 -27.10 13.29 -11.61
CA GLN A 210 -26.85 12.48 -12.82
C GLN A 210 -27.05 10.97 -12.57
N VAL A 211 -27.24 10.56 -11.32
CA VAL A 211 -27.47 9.17 -10.93
C VAL A 211 -28.81 9.09 -10.21
N TRP A 212 -29.67 8.19 -10.68
CA TRP A 212 -30.98 7.90 -10.11
C TRP A 212 -30.96 6.49 -9.54
N GLU A 213 -31.46 6.35 -8.31
CA GLU A 213 -31.67 5.04 -7.72
C GLU A 213 -33.03 4.53 -8.23
N CYS A 214 -33.04 3.41 -8.96
CA CYS A 214 -34.30 2.74 -9.32
C CYS A 214 -34.72 1.88 -8.12
N THR A 215 -35.77 2.27 -7.43
CA THR A 215 -36.49 1.47 -6.42
C THR A 215 -37.37 0.44 -7.05
#